data_1ea8f9a6655a2243227c2e2a8a3239a5
#
_entry.id   1ea8f9a6655a2243227c2e2a8a3239a5
#
_cell.length_a   1.000
_cell.length_b   1.000
_cell.length_c   1.000
_cell.angle_alpha   90.00
_cell.angle_beta   90.00
_cell.angle_gamma   90.00
#
_symmetry.space_group_name_H-M   'P 1'
#
loop_
_entity.id
_entity.type
_entity.pdbx_description
1 polymer ?
#
loop_
_entity_poly.entity_id
_entity_poly.type
_entity_poly.pdbx_seq_one_letter_code
_entity_poly.pdbx_strand_id
1 'polypeptide(L)'
;VRDTTNTPAIVISETGGQMSGRNSLVFFNGDYNSGTGYIKSRIYTQVGSGYNSTQFYIDVADSSANPQQRFRIDTSGNFHGSSSNNISDQRLKKDIATITDPLTKIKGLTGRTFKWKEDSTKFDDKIKFGFIAQEVETIVPELVDSDGLLHFDANDNICDEFEAVSHSKSVVETGVIPITVEALKVLIAKVETLEAEVAALKGS
;
A
#
# COMPACT_ATOMS: atom_id res chain seq x y z
N VAL A 1 -25.88 21.77 -4.17
CA VAL A 1 -26.08 21.99 -5.60
C VAL A 1 -26.35 20.63 -6.22
N ARG A 2 -27.55 20.46 -6.78
CA ARG A 2 -27.93 19.21 -7.44
C ARG A 2 -27.56 19.35 -8.92
N ASP A 3 -26.57 18.63 -9.35
CA ASP A 3 -26.24 18.51 -10.76
C ASP A 3 -26.87 17.22 -11.33
N THR A 4 -27.49 17.36 -12.49
CA THR A 4 -28.15 16.27 -13.21
C THR A 4 -27.20 15.54 -14.18
N THR A 5 -25.93 15.92 -14.24
CA THR A 5 -24.92 15.45 -15.20
C THR A 5 -23.79 14.66 -14.58
N ASN A 6 -24.00 14.00 -13.45
CA ASN A 6 -22.98 13.17 -12.77
C ASN A 6 -21.74 13.93 -12.25
N THR A 7 -21.87 15.23 -11.97
CA THR A 7 -20.81 16.04 -11.37
C THR A 7 -20.86 15.95 -9.83
N PRO A 8 -19.71 16.05 -9.14
CA PRO A 8 -19.67 15.93 -7.69
C PRO A 8 -20.54 16.99 -6.98
N ALA A 9 -21.16 16.61 -5.86
CA ALA A 9 -22.05 17.48 -5.09
C ALA A 9 -21.34 18.69 -4.45
N ILE A 10 -20.03 18.64 -4.30
CA ILE A 10 -19.19 19.72 -3.79
C ILE A 10 -17.99 19.87 -4.72
N VAL A 11 -17.86 21.05 -5.34
CA VAL A 11 -16.68 21.43 -6.13
C VAL A 11 -15.92 22.50 -5.36
N ILE A 12 -14.67 22.22 -5.03
CA ILE A 12 -13.74 23.20 -4.47
C ILE A 12 -12.75 23.51 -5.57
N SER A 13 -12.87 24.68 -6.20
CA SER A 13 -11.99 25.07 -7.29
C SER A 13 -11.41 26.46 -7.03
N GLU A 14 -10.16 26.65 -7.39
CA GLU A 14 -9.52 27.96 -7.48
C GLU A 14 -9.63 28.45 -8.93
N THR A 15 -10.25 29.62 -9.13
CA THR A 15 -10.37 30.26 -10.44
C THR A 15 -9.30 31.35 -10.56
N GLY A 16 -8.07 30.97 -10.85
CA GLY A 16 -6.97 31.91 -11.09
C GLY A 16 -6.11 31.44 -12.26
N GLY A 17 -5.80 32.36 -13.16
CA GLY A 17 -5.25 32.11 -14.49
C GLY A 17 -3.79 31.63 -14.58
N GLN A 18 -3.18 31.09 -13.55
CA GLN A 18 -1.96 30.27 -13.57
C GLN A 18 -2.06 29.20 -12.49
N MET A 19 -2.13 27.95 -12.94
CA MET A 19 -2.44 26.79 -12.12
C MET A 19 -1.26 26.30 -11.27
N SER A 20 -0.75 27.11 -10.36
CA SER A 20 0.09 26.63 -9.25
C SER A 20 -0.72 26.47 -7.95
N GLY A 21 -2.04 26.48 -8.06
CA GLY A 21 -2.98 26.49 -6.94
C GLY A 21 -3.15 25.14 -6.26
N ARG A 22 -3.59 25.21 -5.02
CA ARG A 22 -4.02 24.07 -4.20
C ARG A 22 -5.52 24.14 -4.02
N ASN A 23 -6.24 23.11 -4.43
CA ASN A 23 -7.62 22.92 -4.05
C ASN A 23 -7.67 22.20 -2.71
N SER A 24 -8.19 22.82 -1.67
CA SER A 24 -8.06 22.33 -0.30
C SER A 24 -9.40 22.25 0.41
N LEU A 25 -9.63 21.15 1.12
CA LEU A 25 -10.56 21.06 2.22
C LEU A 25 -9.78 21.26 3.51
N VAL A 26 -10.09 22.31 4.27
CA VAL A 26 -9.30 22.70 5.43
C VAL A 26 -10.14 22.55 6.69
N PHE A 27 -9.58 21.87 7.69
CA PHE A 27 -10.16 21.71 9.01
C PHE A 27 -9.46 22.65 9.99
N PHE A 28 -10.23 23.59 10.55
CA PHE A 28 -9.74 24.50 11.58
C PHE A 28 -10.17 24.00 12.95
N ASN A 29 -9.27 24.05 13.91
CA ASN A 29 -9.59 24.02 15.30
C ASN A 29 -9.11 25.35 15.91
N GLY A 30 -10.02 26.28 16.10
CA GLY A 30 -9.73 27.58 16.69
C GLY A 30 -9.83 27.50 18.20
N ASP A 31 -8.89 28.11 18.92
CA ASP A 31 -9.11 28.49 20.30
C ASP A 31 -10.04 29.72 20.31
N TYR A 32 -11.25 29.52 20.77
CA TYR A 32 -12.32 30.52 20.73
C TYR A 32 -11.98 31.80 21.57
N ASN A 33 -11.00 31.72 22.45
CA ASN A 33 -10.61 32.81 23.35
C ASN A 33 -9.49 33.72 22.81
N SER A 34 -8.72 33.31 21.81
CA SER A 34 -7.59 34.10 21.33
C SER A 34 -7.77 34.70 19.94
N GLY A 35 -8.84 34.38 19.24
CA GLY A 35 -9.09 34.88 17.88
C GLY A 35 -8.13 34.36 16.80
N THR A 36 -7.17 33.53 17.18
CA THR A 36 -6.18 32.90 16.27
C THR A 36 -6.59 31.47 16.01
N GLY A 37 -7.14 31.22 14.83
CA GLY A 37 -7.40 29.86 14.34
C GLY A 37 -6.13 29.25 13.75
N TYR A 38 -5.83 28.01 14.13
CA TYR A 38 -4.74 27.24 13.52
C TYR A 38 -5.29 26.17 12.58
N ILE A 39 -4.65 25.98 11.42
CA ILE A 39 -4.94 24.86 10.54
C ILE A 39 -4.44 23.59 11.23
N LYS A 40 -5.36 22.72 11.63
CA LYS A 40 -5.01 21.45 12.29
C LYS A 40 -4.83 20.29 11.31
N SER A 41 -5.59 20.28 10.22
CA SER A 41 -5.44 19.33 9.13
C SER A 41 -6.01 19.89 7.84
N ARG A 42 -5.55 19.37 6.74
CA ARG A 42 -6.08 19.68 5.40
C ARG A 42 -5.91 18.49 4.48
N ILE A 43 -6.86 18.35 3.57
CA ILE A 43 -6.83 17.45 2.43
C ILE A 43 -6.79 18.32 1.19
N TYR A 44 -5.82 18.12 0.30
CA TYR A 44 -5.70 18.96 -0.87
C TYR A 44 -5.04 18.25 -2.05
N THR A 45 -5.28 18.78 -3.24
CA THR A 45 -4.53 18.43 -4.44
C THR A 45 -3.59 19.57 -4.81
N GLN A 46 -2.44 19.25 -5.32
CA GLN A 46 -1.46 20.21 -5.82
C GLN A 46 -1.01 19.82 -7.22
N VAL A 47 -1.10 20.75 -8.15
CA VAL A 47 -0.57 20.59 -9.50
C VAL A 47 0.96 20.71 -9.45
N GLY A 48 1.67 19.78 -10.07
CA GLY A 48 3.13 19.83 -10.22
C GLY A 48 3.59 20.85 -11.26
N SER A 49 4.88 20.87 -11.55
CA SER A 49 5.50 21.82 -12.48
C SER A 49 5.07 21.69 -13.95
N GLY A 50 4.29 20.69 -14.29
CA GLY A 50 3.62 20.55 -15.60
C GLY A 50 2.12 20.42 -15.37
N TYR A 51 1.31 21.17 -16.08
CA TYR A 51 -0.16 21.27 -15.90
C TYR A 51 -0.93 19.95 -15.91
N ASN A 52 -0.30 18.83 -16.25
CA ASN A 52 -0.91 17.52 -16.38
C ASN A 52 -0.60 16.57 -15.20
N SER A 53 0.06 17.06 -14.15
CA SER A 53 0.43 16.22 -13.00
C SER A 53 -0.21 16.75 -11.72
N THR A 54 -1.05 15.95 -11.08
CA THR A 54 -1.70 16.29 -9.81
C THR A 54 -1.33 15.26 -8.75
N GLN A 55 -1.00 15.75 -7.57
CA GLN A 55 -0.73 14.91 -6.40
C GLN A 55 -1.78 15.19 -5.32
N PHE A 56 -2.13 14.17 -4.56
CA PHE A 56 -3.08 14.25 -3.45
C PHE A 56 -2.32 14.24 -2.12
N TYR A 57 -2.72 15.09 -1.19
CA TYR A 57 -2.04 15.29 0.09
C TYR A 57 -2.99 15.28 1.28
N ILE A 58 -2.49 14.77 2.41
CA ILE A 58 -3.09 14.96 3.73
C ILE A 58 -2.02 15.52 4.65
N ASP A 59 -2.27 16.71 5.20
CA ASP A 59 -1.45 17.30 6.25
C ASP A 59 -2.17 17.20 7.59
N VAL A 60 -1.40 16.93 8.63
CA VAL A 60 -1.86 16.92 10.03
C VAL A 60 -0.88 17.76 10.84
N ALA A 61 -1.39 18.65 11.69
CA ALA A 61 -0.54 19.49 12.53
C ALA A 61 0.33 18.66 13.48
N ASP A 62 1.55 19.13 13.68
CA ASP A 62 2.44 18.64 14.73
C ASP A 62 2.04 19.22 16.10
N SER A 63 2.83 18.91 17.15
CA SER A 63 2.61 19.41 18.50
C SER A 63 2.73 20.94 18.63
N SER A 64 3.36 21.60 17.65
CA SER A 64 3.50 23.07 17.57
C SER A 64 2.42 23.71 16.71
N ALA A 65 1.38 22.97 16.35
CA ALA A 65 0.24 23.39 15.51
C ALA A 65 0.63 23.75 14.06
N ASN A 66 1.79 23.31 13.57
CA ASN A 66 2.19 23.50 12.18
C ASN A 66 1.72 22.31 11.33
N PRO A 67 1.01 22.55 10.22
CA PRO A 67 0.61 21.48 9.30
C PRO A 67 1.83 20.81 8.67
N GLN A 68 1.95 19.50 8.87
CA GLN A 68 3.00 18.67 8.31
C GLN A 68 2.39 17.68 7.33
N GLN A 69 3.02 17.49 6.17
CA GLN A 69 2.62 16.46 5.23
C GLN A 69 2.80 15.07 5.88
N ARG A 70 1.70 14.34 6.05
CA ARG A 70 1.70 12.98 6.63
C ARG A 70 1.44 11.90 5.60
N PHE A 71 0.73 12.23 4.54
CA PHE A 71 0.38 11.30 3.49
C PHE A 71 0.35 12.02 2.13
N ARG A 72 0.80 11.33 1.09
CA ARG A 72 0.74 11.80 -0.27
C ARG A 72 0.56 10.63 -1.24
N ILE A 73 -0.27 10.82 -2.26
CA ILE A 73 -0.27 9.99 -3.45
C ILE A 73 0.39 10.80 -4.56
N ASP A 74 1.47 10.28 -5.16
CA ASP A 74 2.13 10.94 -6.28
C ASP A 74 1.45 10.64 -7.62
N THR A 75 1.93 11.23 -8.68
CA THR A 75 1.39 11.08 -10.04
C THR A 75 1.51 9.67 -10.61
N SER A 76 2.35 8.84 -10.05
CA SER A 76 2.52 7.42 -10.39
C SER A 76 1.67 6.50 -9.52
N GLY A 77 0.82 7.07 -8.63
CA GLY A 77 -0.01 6.31 -7.70
C GLY A 77 0.74 5.73 -6.50
N ASN A 78 1.99 6.14 -6.24
CA ASN A 78 2.72 5.68 -5.08
C ASN A 78 2.24 6.38 -3.80
N PHE A 79 2.09 5.60 -2.74
CA PHE A 79 1.76 6.08 -1.41
C PHE A 79 3.03 6.46 -0.65
N HIS A 80 3.07 7.69 -0.13
CA HIS A 80 4.16 8.18 0.69
C HIS A 80 3.64 8.55 2.08
N GLY A 81 4.21 7.95 3.10
CA GLY A 81 3.90 8.22 4.51
C GLY A 81 5.12 7.91 5.37
N SER A 82 5.18 8.46 6.59
CA SER A 82 6.33 8.28 7.47
C SER A 82 6.35 6.92 8.17
N SER A 83 5.19 6.31 8.39
CA SER A 83 5.02 4.99 8.99
C SER A 83 3.59 4.51 8.85
N SER A 84 3.39 3.19 8.89
CA SER A 84 2.08 2.56 9.04
C SER A 84 2.11 1.69 10.30
N ASN A 85 1.24 1.99 11.27
CA ASN A 85 1.00 1.14 12.42
C ASN A 85 -0.28 0.34 12.17
N ASN A 86 -0.15 -0.97 12.06
CA ASN A 86 -1.30 -1.84 11.88
C ASN A 86 -1.86 -2.26 13.24
N ILE A 87 -3.18 -2.13 13.40
CA ILE A 87 -3.86 -2.65 14.59
C ILE A 87 -3.69 -4.16 14.62
N SER A 88 -3.17 -4.70 15.74
CA SER A 88 -2.91 -6.13 15.90
C SER A 88 -3.31 -6.67 17.29
N ASP A 89 -4.31 -6.03 17.91
CA ASP A 89 -4.83 -6.43 19.22
C ASP A 89 -5.52 -7.81 19.13
N GLN A 90 -5.15 -8.73 20.03
CA GLN A 90 -5.70 -10.08 20.10
C GLN A 90 -7.23 -10.08 20.24
N ARG A 91 -7.81 -9.12 20.95
CA ARG A 91 -9.26 -9.00 21.17
C ARG A 91 -10.07 -8.77 19.88
N LEU A 92 -9.40 -8.34 18.82
CA LEU A 92 -10.00 -8.10 17.51
C LEU A 92 -9.81 -9.27 16.55
N LYS A 93 -9.17 -10.38 16.99
CA LYS A 93 -8.82 -11.52 16.17
C LYS A 93 -9.52 -12.78 16.70
N LYS A 94 -9.85 -13.67 15.80
CA LYS A 94 -10.38 -15.00 16.07
C LYS A 94 -9.53 -16.06 15.36
N ASP A 95 -9.71 -17.33 15.75
CA ASP A 95 -9.08 -18.48 15.09
C ASP A 95 -7.55 -18.35 14.99
N ILE A 96 -6.93 -17.82 16.06
CA ILE A 96 -5.49 -17.58 16.12
C ILE A 96 -4.78 -18.92 16.21
N ALA A 97 -3.95 -19.23 15.23
CA ALA A 97 -3.14 -20.44 15.15
C ALA A 97 -1.73 -20.14 14.68
N THR A 98 -0.79 -21.04 15.00
CA THR A 98 0.56 -20.98 14.45
C THR A 98 0.54 -21.38 12.97
N ILE A 99 1.38 -20.72 12.16
CA ILE A 99 1.49 -21.01 10.73
C ILE A 99 2.06 -22.41 10.54
N THR A 100 1.35 -23.23 9.80
CA THR A 100 1.77 -24.60 9.45
C THR A 100 2.62 -24.62 8.20
N ASP A 101 3.55 -25.61 8.11
CA ASP A 101 4.42 -25.86 6.95
C ASP A 101 5.19 -24.65 6.42
N PRO A 102 5.77 -23.80 7.30
CA PRO A 102 6.35 -22.53 6.89
C PRO A 102 7.55 -22.71 5.93
N LEU A 103 8.33 -23.78 6.08
CA LEU A 103 9.46 -24.08 5.16
C LEU A 103 8.96 -24.40 3.75
N THR A 104 7.88 -25.15 3.63
CA THR A 104 7.29 -25.50 2.33
C THR A 104 6.77 -24.25 1.63
N LYS A 105 6.07 -23.38 2.38
CA LYS A 105 5.57 -22.10 1.88
C LYS A 105 6.72 -21.22 1.37
N ILE A 106 7.76 -21.00 2.18
CA ILE A 106 8.92 -20.17 1.77
C ILE A 106 9.68 -20.79 0.58
N LYS A 107 9.84 -22.10 0.51
CA LYS A 107 10.47 -22.76 -0.64
C LYS A 107 9.66 -22.60 -1.93
N GLY A 108 8.34 -22.53 -1.84
CA GLY A 108 7.44 -22.36 -2.98
C GLY A 108 7.39 -20.91 -3.50
N LEU A 109 7.62 -19.93 -2.64
CA LEU A 109 7.60 -18.52 -3.04
C LEU A 109 8.87 -18.16 -3.83
N THR A 110 8.68 -17.43 -4.92
CA THR A 110 9.78 -16.96 -5.78
C THR A 110 9.79 -15.44 -5.83
N GLY A 111 10.86 -14.82 -5.30
CA GLY A 111 11.09 -13.40 -5.49
C GLY A 111 11.43 -13.08 -6.94
N ARG A 112 10.87 -12.02 -7.48
CA ARG A 112 11.03 -11.59 -8.87
C ARG A 112 11.57 -10.18 -8.94
N THR A 113 12.28 -9.88 -10.02
CA THR A 113 12.51 -8.52 -10.48
C THR A 113 11.64 -8.26 -11.70
N PHE A 114 11.05 -7.08 -11.80
CA PHE A 114 10.19 -6.72 -12.92
C PHE A 114 10.24 -5.22 -13.21
N LYS A 115 9.69 -4.82 -14.34
CA LYS A 115 9.32 -3.45 -14.68
C LYS A 115 7.84 -3.43 -15.00
N TRP A 116 7.20 -2.29 -14.75
CA TRP A 116 5.83 -2.09 -15.21
C TRP A 116 5.80 -2.00 -16.75
N LYS A 117 4.74 -2.51 -17.38
CA LYS A 117 4.50 -2.31 -18.80
C LYS A 117 4.21 -0.82 -19.08
N GLU A 118 4.54 -0.34 -20.27
CA GLU A 118 4.35 1.06 -20.69
C GLU A 118 2.89 1.50 -20.67
N ASP A 119 1.96 0.60 -20.93
CA ASP A 119 0.51 0.79 -20.89
C ASP A 119 -0.10 0.70 -19.48
N SER A 120 0.71 0.39 -18.47
CA SER A 120 0.22 0.33 -17.09
C SER A 120 0.11 1.72 -16.48
N THR A 121 -0.83 1.90 -15.54
CA THR A 121 -1.02 3.16 -14.80
C THR A 121 0.14 3.49 -13.85
N LYS A 122 1.07 2.55 -13.66
CA LYS A 122 2.23 2.66 -12.76
C LYS A 122 3.56 2.69 -13.50
N PHE A 123 3.54 3.08 -14.76
CA PHE A 123 4.74 3.08 -15.59
C PHE A 123 5.85 3.93 -14.96
N ASP A 124 6.95 3.27 -14.64
CA ASP A 124 8.27 3.84 -14.48
C ASP A 124 9.31 2.80 -14.98
N ASP A 125 10.39 3.23 -15.62
CA ASP A 125 11.40 2.33 -16.18
C ASP A 125 12.37 1.77 -15.12
N LYS A 126 11.99 1.80 -13.84
CA LYS A 126 12.81 1.29 -12.74
C LYS A 126 12.54 -0.19 -12.50
N ILE A 127 13.62 -0.91 -12.21
CA ILE A 127 13.53 -2.30 -11.74
C ILE A 127 12.87 -2.29 -10.36
N LYS A 128 11.87 -3.12 -10.20
CA LYS A 128 11.18 -3.41 -8.94
C LYS A 128 11.54 -4.81 -8.46
N PHE A 129 11.36 -5.03 -7.16
CA PHE A 129 11.47 -6.34 -6.51
C PHE A 129 10.12 -6.65 -5.88
N GLY A 130 9.67 -7.88 -5.98
CA GLY A 130 8.40 -8.29 -5.40
C GLY A 130 8.03 -9.71 -5.83
N PHE A 131 6.75 -9.98 -5.82
CA PHE A 131 6.18 -11.28 -6.19
C PHE A 131 5.19 -11.13 -7.34
N ILE A 132 4.95 -12.22 -8.06
CA ILE A 132 3.86 -12.32 -9.04
C ILE A 132 2.66 -12.95 -8.33
N ALA A 133 1.54 -12.25 -8.32
CA ALA A 133 0.35 -12.66 -7.57
C ALA A 133 -0.13 -14.07 -7.95
N GLN A 134 -0.13 -14.40 -9.23
CA GLN A 134 -0.51 -15.72 -9.73
C GLN A 134 0.42 -16.84 -9.22
N GLU A 135 1.72 -16.55 -9.05
CA GLU A 135 2.66 -17.52 -8.48
C GLU A 135 2.43 -17.70 -6.97
N VAL A 136 2.22 -16.59 -6.24
CA VAL A 136 1.92 -16.62 -4.80
C VAL A 136 0.63 -17.36 -4.51
N GLU A 137 -0.41 -17.13 -5.31
CA GLU A 137 -1.73 -17.75 -5.16
C GLU A 137 -1.68 -19.29 -5.15
N THR A 138 -0.76 -19.89 -5.88
CA THR A 138 -0.59 -21.34 -5.90
C THR A 138 0.01 -21.91 -4.62
N ILE A 139 0.67 -21.09 -3.82
CA ILE A 139 1.41 -21.50 -2.60
C ILE A 139 0.72 -21.02 -1.33
N VAL A 140 0.30 -19.76 -1.30
CA VAL A 140 -0.36 -19.10 -0.16
C VAL A 140 -1.48 -18.21 -0.68
N PRO A 141 -2.62 -18.79 -1.11
CA PRO A 141 -3.72 -18.02 -1.70
C PRO A 141 -4.26 -16.93 -0.76
N GLU A 142 -4.11 -17.11 0.56
CA GLU A 142 -4.54 -16.15 1.57
C GLU A 142 -3.77 -14.81 1.53
N LEU A 143 -2.66 -14.75 0.82
CA LEU A 143 -1.90 -13.52 0.58
C LEU A 143 -2.28 -12.80 -0.71
N VAL A 144 -3.23 -13.34 -1.48
CA VAL A 144 -3.62 -12.76 -2.77
C VAL A 144 -5.04 -12.24 -2.69
N ASP A 145 -5.20 -10.97 -3.06
CA ASP A 145 -6.49 -10.35 -3.31
C ASP A 145 -6.72 -10.30 -4.82
N SER A 146 -7.86 -10.82 -5.26
CA SER A 146 -8.26 -10.90 -6.67
C SER A 146 -9.25 -9.80 -7.08
N ASP A 147 -9.56 -8.86 -6.19
CA ASP A 147 -10.47 -7.74 -6.41
C ASP A 147 -9.67 -6.41 -6.49
N GLY A 148 -8.66 -6.40 -7.34
CA GLY A 148 -7.77 -5.24 -7.51
C GLY A 148 -8.40 -4.13 -8.35
N LEU A 149 -7.77 -2.95 -8.31
CA LEU A 149 -8.28 -1.69 -8.88
C LEU A 149 -8.32 -1.65 -10.42
N LEU A 150 -7.55 -2.50 -11.10
CA LEU A 150 -7.51 -2.51 -12.56
C LEU A 150 -8.37 -3.64 -13.10
N HIS A 151 -9.08 -3.35 -14.16
CA HIS A 151 -10.02 -4.23 -14.82
C HIS A 151 -9.46 -4.66 -16.18
N PHE A 152 -9.67 -5.90 -16.56
CA PHE A 152 -9.18 -6.45 -17.81
C PHE A 152 -10.34 -7.04 -18.65
N ASP A 153 -10.28 -6.77 -19.96
CA ASP A 153 -11.17 -7.39 -20.95
C ASP A 153 -10.76 -8.85 -21.26
N ALA A 154 -11.50 -9.50 -22.17
CA ALA A 154 -11.22 -10.87 -22.58
C ALA A 154 -9.88 -11.05 -23.32
N ASN A 155 -9.20 -9.96 -23.69
CA ASN A 155 -7.90 -9.96 -24.37
C ASN A 155 -6.76 -9.50 -23.44
N ASP A 156 -7.00 -9.43 -22.12
CA ASP A 156 -6.09 -8.94 -21.10
C ASP A 156 -5.66 -7.47 -21.27
N ASN A 157 -6.48 -6.64 -21.93
CA ASN A 157 -6.26 -5.20 -21.96
C ASN A 157 -6.94 -4.52 -20.77
N ILE A 158 -6.34 -3.44 -20.27
CA ILE A 158 -6.96 -2.58 -19.25
C ILE A 158 -8.20 -1.92 -19.86
N CYS A 159 -9.34 -2.03 -19.19
CA CYS A 159 -10.64 -1.53 -19.65
C CYS A 159 -11.43 -0.88 -18.50
N ASP A 160 -12.59 -0.31 -18.82
CA ASP A 160 -13.54 0.17 -17.83
C ASP A 160 -14.26 -0.99 -17.12
N GLU A 161 -14.80 -0.74 -15.92
CA GLU A 161 -15.48 -1.74 -15.09
C GLU A 161 -16.62 -2.48 -15.84
N PHE A 162 -17.32 -1.79 -16.74
CA PHE A 162 -18.43 -2.35 -17.49
C PHE A 162 -18.02 -3.38 -18.56
N GLU A 163 -16.77 -3.36 -18.99
CA GLU A 163 -16.22 -4.27 -20.00
C GLU A 163 -15.37 -5.37 -19.36
N ALA A 164 -15.18 -5.31 -18.05
CA ALA A 164 -14.29 -6.19 -17.32
C ALA A 164 -14.79 -7.62 -17.26
N VAL A 165 -13.91 -8.57 -17.56
CA VAL A 165 -14.11 -10.01 -17.32
C VAL A 165 -13.25 -10.50 -16.15
N SER A 166 -12.25 -9.71 -15.72
CA SER A 166 -11.40 -10.01 -14.59
C SER A 166 -10.81 -8.72 -13.97
N HIS A 167 -10.33 -8.85 -12.75
CA HIS A 167 -9.66 -7.78 -12.02
C HIS A 167 -8.17 -8.07 -11.83
N SER A 168 -7.38 -7.02 -11.58
CA SER A 168 -5.98 -7.19 -11.21
C SER A 168 -5.87 -7.93 -9.87
N LYS A 169 -4.84 -8.75 -9.75
CA LYS A 169 -4.49 -9.38 -8.46
C LYS A 169 -3.44 -8.56 -7.73
N SER A 170 -3.52 -8.53 -6.41
CA SER A 170 -2.52 -7.93 -5.54
C SER A 170 -2.01 -8.92 -4.50
N VAL A 171 -0.80 -8.69 -3.99
CA VAL A 171 -0.17 -9.51 -2.94
C VAL A 171 -0.03 -8.70 -1.68
N VAL A 172 -0.46 -9.27 -0.55
CA VAL A 172 -0.18 -8.73 0.79
C VAL A 172 1.24 -9.14 1.19
N GLU A 173 2.25 -8.46 0.64
CA GLU A 173 3.67 -8.81 0.81
C GLU A 173 4.10 -8.86 2.28
N THR A 174 3.54 -8.00 3.14
CA THR A 174 3.81 -8.01 4.59
C THR A 174 3.41 -9.33 5.25
N GLY A 175 2.48 -10.08 4.69
CA GLY A 175 2.07 -11.39 5.16
C GLY A 175 3.16 -12.47 5.00
N VAL A 176 4.17 -12.25 4.17
CA VAL A 176 5.33 -13.14 4.03
C VAL A 176 6.22 -13.08 5.28
N ILE A 177 6.24 -11.95 5.99
CA ILE A 177 7.09 -11.77 7.18
C ILE A 177 6.81 -12.82 8.28
N PRO A 178 5.57 -13.01 8.77
CA PRO A 178 5.32 -14.02 9.78
C PRO A 178 5.60 -15.45 9.30
N ILE A 179 5.39 -15.77 8.03
CA ILE A 179 5.75 -17.07 7.46
C ILE A 179 7.27 -17.27 7.53
N THR A 180 8.04 -16.23 7.19
CA THR A 180 9.51 -16.24 7.26
C THR A 180 9.99 -16.45 8.70
N VAL A 181 9.37 -15.78 9.68
CA VAL A 181 9.70 -15.95 11.10
C VAL A 181 9.52 -17.40 11.55
N GLU A 182 8.41 -18.02 11.22
CA GLU A 182 8.17 -19.43 11.59
C GLU A 182 9.09 -20.39 10.82
N ALA A 183 9.42 -20.11 9.56
CA ALA A 183 10.39 -20.90 8.80
C ALA A 183 11.80 -20.81 9.41
N LEU A 184 12.23 -19.62 9.84
CA LEU A 184 13.50 -19.43 10.54
C LEU A 184 13.57 -20.20 11.85
N LYS A 185 12.50 -20.22 12.66
CA LYS A 185 12.45 -21.02 13.90
C LYS A 185 12.67 -22.51 13.62
N VAL A 186 12.03 -23.04 12.57
CA VAL A 186 12.24 -24.44 12.17
C VAL A 186 13.66 -24.68 11.72
N LEU A 187 14.28 -23.74 10.99
CA LEU A 187 15.68 -23.86 10.57
C LEU A 187 16.64 -23.80 11.76
N ILE A 188 16.43 -22.89 12.70
CA ILE A 188 17.24 -22.78 13.93
C ILE A 188 17.23 -24.13 14.67
N ALA A 189 16.07 -24.70 14.93
CA ALA A 189 15.96 -25.98 15.61
C ALA A 189 16.69 -27.12 14.85
N LYS A 190 16.66 -27.13 13.53
CA LYS A 190 17.41 -28.09 12.73
C LYS A 190 18.92 -27.90 12.84
N VAL A 191 19.39 -26.65 12.83
CA VAL A 191 20.83 -26.35 13.01
C VAL A 191 21.30 -26.80 14.38
N GLU A 192 20.58 -26.47 15.46
CA GLU A 192 20.91 -26.92 16.82
C GLU A 192 21.00 -28.45 16.93
N THR A 193 20.07 -29.16 16.27
CA THR A 193 20.10 -30.63 16.22
C THR A 193 21.36 -31.15 15.52
N LEU A 194 21.67 -30.58 14.35
CA LEU A 194 22.86 -30.97 13.57
C LEU A 194 24.16 -30.66 14.32
N GLU A 195 24.22 -29.53 15.00
CA GLU A 195 25.39 -29.15 15.83
C GLU A 195 25.60 -30.14 16.97
N ALA A 196 24.51 -30.59 17.62
CA ALA A 196 24.59 -31.62 18.68
C ALA A 196 25.05 -32.97 18.12
N GLU A 197 24.53 -33.39 16.96
CA GLU A 197 24.95 -34.61 16.28
C GLU A 197 26.45 -34.57 15.89
N VAL A 198 26.90 -33.44 15.33
CA VAL A 198 28.32 -33.24 14.97
C VAL A 198 29.20 -33.27 16.22
N ALA A 199 28.77 -32.67 17.33
CA ALA A 199 29.53 -32.69 18.58
C ALA A 199 29.68 -34.11 19.12
N ALA A 200 28.59 -34.90 19.07
CA ALA A 200 28.60 -36.32 19.48
C ALA A 200 29.56 -37.16 18.63
N LEU A 201 29.58 -36.95 17.31
CA LEU A 201 30.48 -37.66 16.40
C LEU A 201 31.97 -37.29 16.60
N LYS A 202 32.26 -36.06 17.00
CA LYS A 202 33.64 -35.60 17.26
C LYS A 202 34.16 -36.03 18.64
N GLY A 203 33.27 -36.36 19.57
CA GLY A 203 33.62 -36.81 20.93
C GLY A 203 33.73 -38.33 21.10
N SER A 204 33.42 -39.07 20.03
CA SER A 204 33.60 -40.53 19.94
C SER A 204 34.89 -40.86 19.21
#